data_18b2745da27f607e76070d8f81adf207
#
_entry.id   18b2745da27f607e76070d8f81adf207
#
_cell.length_a   1.000
_cell.length_b   1.000
_cell.length_c   1.000
_cell.angle_alpha   90.00
_cell.angle_beta   90.00
_cell.angle_gamma   90.00
#
_symmetry.space_group_name_H-M   'P 1'
#
loop_
_entity.id
_entity.type
_entity.pdbx_description
1 polymer ?
#
loop_
_entity_poly.entity_id
_entity_poly.type
_entity_poly.pdbx_seq_one_letter_code
_entity_poly.pdbx_strand_id
1 'polypeptide(L)'
;RLLIIGDIMSTYTYNAELRTETGTGASRRLRREDKVPAILYGADKEAASIVLAHKDMIKAQEDEGFYTHILTLNIGGESVEAILKDIQRHPYKPKITHLDFQRVDATHKLHTKVPVHFIGEEKVTKAGNTVVHQLTEIEITCLPKALPEFVEVNVSDLVAGDSIHLSDLKLPSGVASVELTKGADHDQSVVTVKANKAAPAEEEASEDAAE
;
A
#
# COMPACT_ATOMS: atom_id res chain seq x y z
N ARG A 1 13.83 1.25 29.21
CA ARG A 1 14.05 0.00 28.47
C ARG A 1 14.25 0.40 27.02
N LEU A 2 15.53 0.52 26.62
CA LEU A 2 15.92 0.76 25.25
C LEU A 2 15.47 -0.44 24.41
N LEU A 3 14.55 -0.24 23.48
CA LEU A 3 14.27 -1.18 22.42
C LEU A 3 15.38 -1.04 21.36
N ILE A 4 16.04 -2.14 21.13
CA ILE A 4 17.22 -2.30 20.28
C ILE A 4 16.76 -2.11 18.83
N ILE A 5 17.32 -1.09 18.18
CA ILE A 5 17.11 -0.73 16.74
C ILE A 5 17.72 -1.80 15.78
N GLY A 6 18.16 -2.94 16.31
CA GLY A 6 18.89 -3.96 15.55
C GLY A 6 18.06 -5.06 14.86
N ASP A 7 16.75 -5.15 15.12
CA ASP A 7 15.96 -6.35 14.73
C ASP A 7 15.03 -6.15 13.51
N ILE A 8 14.94 -4.94 12.97
CA ILE A 8 14.00 -4.63 11.88
C ILE A 8 14.56 -5.07 10.51
N MET A 9 15.87 -5.21 10.35
CA MET A 9 16.49 -5.57 9.06
C MET A 9 16.36 -7.05 8.66
N SER A 10 15.99 -7.95 9.58
CA SER A 10 15.87 -9.40 9.28
C SER A 10 14.47 -9.82 8.83
N THR A 11 13.47 -8.96 9.00
CA THR A 11 12.06 -9.33 8.84
C THR A 11 11.64 -9.45 7.37
N TYR A 12 12.27 -8.69 6.46
CA TYR A 12 11.91 -8.62 5.05
C TYR A 12 12.94 -9.26 4.12
N THR A 13 13.47 -10.43 4.50
CA THR A 13 14.44 -11.17 3.70
C THR A 13 13.79 -12.38 3.04
N TYR A 14 13.87 -12.47 1.73
CA TYR A 14 13.27 -13.55 0.94
C TYR A 14 14.29 -14.22 0.04
N ASN A 15 14.20 -15.55 -0.06
CA ASN A 15 15.04 -16.31 -0.95
C ASN A 15 14.40 -16.40 -2.34
N ALA A 16 15.18 -16.10 -3.36
CA ALA A 16 14.79 -16.18 -4.75
C ALA A 16 15.78 -17.01 -5.58
N GLU A 17 15.28 -17.69 -6.57
CA GLU A 17 16.07 -18.48 -7.53
C GLU A 17 16.10 -17.76 -8.88
N LEU A 18 17.25 -17.75 -9.56
CA LEU A 18 17.32 -17.28 -10.94
C LEU A 18 16.56 -18.23 -11.87
N ARG A 19 15.82 -17.64 -12.80
CA ARG A 19 15.02 -18.36 -13.77
C ARG A 19 15.64 -18.27 -15.15
N THR A 20 15.91 -19.42 -15.76
CA THR A 20 16.42 -19.53 -17.13
C THR A 20 15.31 -19.82 -18.15
N GLU A 21 14.30 -20.61 -17.77
CA GLU A 21 13.17 -20.91 -18.65
C GLU A 21 12.14 -19.77 -18.63
N THR A 22 11.84 -19.23 -19.79
CA THR A 22 10.84 -18.16 -19.98
C THR A 22 9.64 -18.67 -20.78
N GLY A 23 8.60 -17.84 -20.88
CA GLY A 23 7.40 -18.11 -21.66
C GLY A 23 6.22 -18.63 -20.83
N THR A 24 5.05 -18.67 -21.51
CA THR A 24 3.75 -18.97 -20.88
C THR A 24 3.69 -20.38 -20.27
N GLY A 25 4.23 -21.38 -20.96
CA GLY A 25 4.25 -22.76 -20.49
C GLY A 25 5.07 -22.95 -19.23
N ALA A 26 6.28 -22.38 -19.19
CA ALA A 26 7.16 -22.42 -18.02
C ALA A 26 6.52 -21.71 -16.81
N SER A 27 5.94 -20.52 -17.01
CA SER A 27 5.25 -19.78 -15.94
C SER A 27 4.04 -20.55 -15.39
N ARG A 28 3.30 -21.28 -16.24
CA ARG A 28 2.19 -22.12 -15.78
C ARG A 28 2.67 -23.31 -14.95
N ARG A 29 3.80 -23.95 -15.31
CA ARG A 29 4.41 -25.03 -14.52
C ARG A 29 4.80 -24.54 -13.13
N LEU A 30 5.56 -23.45 -13.05
CA LEU A 30 5.96 -22.83 -11.77
C LEU A 30 4.76 -22.56 -10.85
N ARG A 31 3.69 -21.97 -11.38
CA ARG A 31 2.48 -21.69 -10.57
C ARG A 31 1.74 -22.95 -10.09
N ARG A 32 1.90 -24.10 -10.77
CA ARG A 32 1.39 -25.40 -10.31
C ARG A 32 2.25 -26.02 -9.21
N GLU A 33 3.53 -25.67 -9.18
CA GLU A 33 4.51 -26.08 -8.18
C GLU A 33 4.54 -25.11 -6.97
N ASP A 34 3.51 -24.25 -6.84
CA ASP A 34 3.42 -23.22 -5.81
C ASP A 34 4.65 -22.27 -5.77
N LYS A 35 5.15 -21.94 -6.96
CA LYS A 35 6.19 -20.93 -7.17
C LYS A 35 5.60 -19.75 -7.93
N VAL A 36 6.08 -18.54 -7.58
CA VAL A 36 5.67 -17.28 -8.20
C VAL A 36 6.80 -16.76 -9.08
N PRO A 37 6.58 -16.60 -10.39
CA PRO A 37 7.51 -15.92 -11.25
C PRO A 37 7.52 -14.42 -10.92
N ALA A 38 8.70 -13.82 -10.87
CA ALA A 38 8.90 -12.41 -10.62
C ALA A 38 10.00 -11.84 -11.52
N ILE A 39 10.05 -10.53 -11.60
CA ILE A 39 11.09 -9.78 -12.28
C ILE A 39 11.78 -8.83 -11.31
N LEU A 40 13.09 -8.68 -11.45
CA LEU A 40 13.92 -7.74 -10.70
C LEU A 40 14.66 -6.84 -11.69
N TYR A 41 14.37 -5.55 -11.69
CA TYR A 41 14.95 -4.56 -12.62
C TYR A 41 15.41 -3.29 -11.89
N GLY A 42 16.10 -2.40 -12.60
CA GLY A 42 16.58 -1.11 -12.08
C GLY A 42 18.04 -1.12 -11.65
N ALA A 43 18.52 0.02 -11.13
CA ALA A 43 19.92 0.29 -10.72
C ALA A 43 20.93 0.06 -11.86
N ASP A 44 20.58 0.46 -13.10
CA ASP A 44 21.41 0.34 -14.32
C ASP A 44 21.95 -1.08 -14.59
N LYS A 45 21.32 -2.10 -13.99
CA LYS A 45 21.62 -3.51 -14.22
C LYS A 45 20.53 -4.17 -15.08
N GLU A 46 20.93 -5.19 -15.81
CA GLU A 46 19.97 -5.98 -16.59
C GLU A 46 18.85 -6.56 -15.73
N ALA A 47 17.66 -6.64 -16.33
CA ALA A 47 16.52 -7.25 -15.67
C ALA A 47 16.75 -8.75 -15.47
N ALA A 48 16.56 -9.22 -14.25
CA ALA A 48 16.69 -10.62 -13.89
C ALA A 48 15.31 -11.25 -13.67
N SER A 49 15.04 -12.36 -14.35
CA SER A 49 13.88 -13.18 -14.07
C SER A 49 14.16 -14.06 -12.87
N ILE A 50 13.31 -13.98 -11.86
CA ILE A 50 13.45 -14.73 -10.60
C ILE A 50 12.19 -15.50 -10.26
N VAL A 51 12.31 -16.42 -9.33
CA VAL A 51 11.21 -17.26 -8.82
C VAL A 51 11.27 -17.24 -7.31
N LEU A 52 10.11 -17.03 -6.68
CA LEU A 52 9.95 -17.08 -5.22
C LEU A 52 8.95 -18.16 -4.82
N ALA A 53 9.04 -18.63 -3.58
CA ALA A 53 8.07 -19.55 -3.01
C ALA A 53 6.73 -18.81 -2.75
N HIS A 54 5.63 -19.34 -3.29
CA HIS A 54 4.29 -18.74 -3.14
C HIS A 54 3.86 -18.62 -1.68
N LYS A 55 4.19 -19.61 -0.86
CA LYS A 55 3.87 -19.62 0.57
C LYS A 55 4.44 -18.42 1.32
N ASP A 56 5.69 -18.04 1.01
CA ASP A 56 6.36 -16.94 1.67
C ASP A 56 5.76 -15.59 1.23
N MET A 57 5.38 -15.51 -0.06
CA MET A 57 4.75 -14.29 -0.60
C MET A 57 3.32 -14.09 -0.11
N ILE A 58 2.56 -15.17 0.14
CA ILE A 58 1.23 -15.08 0.77
C ILE A 58 1.32 -14.52 2.19
N LYS A 59 2.29 -14.97 2.96
CA LYS A 59 2.51 -14.44 4.31
C LYS A 59 3.02 -12.99 4.27
N ALA A 60 3.94 -12.70 3.35
CA ALA A 60 4.49 -11.37 3.21
C ALA A 60 3.43 -10.32 2.87
N GLN A 61 2.45 -10.65 2.02
CA GLN A 61 1.39 -9.71 1.63
C GLN A 61 0.41 -9.36 2.77
N GLU A 62 0.41 -10.10 3.88
CA GLU A 62 -0.42 -9.79 5.07
C GLU A 62 0.17 -8.62 5.87
N ASP A 63 1.45 -8.33 5.65
CA ASP A 63 2.17 -7.23 6.29
C ASP A 63 2.20 -6.01 5.37
N GLU A 64 1.72 -4.87 5.85
CA GLU A 64 1.76 -3.60 5.11
C GLU A 64 3.19 -3.17 4.78
N GLY A 65 4.14 -3.49 5.66
CA GLY A 65 5.55 -3.22 5.45
C GLY A 65 6.14 -3.88 4.21
N PHE A 66 5.57 -5.00 3.75
CA PHE A 66 6.01 -5.65 2.50
C PHE A 66 5.88 -4.74 1.28
N TYR A 67 4.93 -3.81 1.28
CA TYR A 67 4.68 -2.89 0.16
C TYR A 67 5.51 -1.61 0.24
N THR A 68 5.93 -1.24 1.44
CA THR A 68 6.57 0.07 1.69
C THR A 68 8.03 -0.04 2.14
N HIS A 69 8.46 -1.17 2.70
CA HIS A 69 9.84 -1.36 3.12
C HIS A 69 10.76 -1.82 1.99
N ILE A 70 12.05 -1.57 2.20
CA ILE A 70 13.11 -2.14 1.37
C ILE A 70 13.27 -3.61 1.75
N LEU A 71 13.09 -4.48 0.77
CA LEU A 71 13.18 -5.93 0.89
C LEU A 71 14.59 -6.39 0.52
N THR A 72 15.08 -7.42 1.19
CA THR A 72 16.32 -8.09 0.83
C THR A 72 16.02 -9.39 0.09
N LEU A 73 16.38 -9.47 -1.18
CA LEU A 73 16.24 -10.67 -1.99
C LEU A 73 17.58 -11.41 -2.06
N ASN A 74 17.62 -12.63 -1.55
CA ASN A 74 18.79 -13.51 -1.67
C ASN A 74 18.67 -14.31 -2.96
N ILE A 75 19.53 -14.02 -3.94
CA ILE A 75 19.52 -14.64 -5.26
C ILE A 75 20.85 -15.35 -5.48
N GLY A 76 20.87 -16.67 -5.44
CA GLY A 76 22.07 -17.45 -5.71
C GLY A 76 23.25 -17.18 -4.76
N GLY A 77 22.97 -16.66 -3.55
CA GLY A 77 23.98 -16.30 -2.54
C GLY A 77 24.34 -14.82 -2.51
N GLU A 78 23.81 -14.02 -3.42
CA GLU A 78 23.92 -12.56 -3.40
C GLU A 78 22.67 -11.93 -2.78
N SER A 79 22.84 -10.97 -1.89
CA SER A 79 21.74 -10.20 -1.32
C SER A 79 21.54 -8.90 -2.12
N VAL A 80 20.33 -8.67 -2.61
CA VAL A 80 19.97 -7.49 -3.40
C VAL A 80 18.85 -6.76 -2.70
N GLU A 81 19.02 -5.47 -2.47
CA GLU A 81 17.97 -4.60 -1.95
C GLU A 81 17.01 -4.22 -3.07
N ALA A 82 15.73 -4.40 -2.82
CA ALA A 82 14.67 -4.10 -3.77
C ALA A 82 13.40 -3.63 -3.06
N ILE A 83 12.54 -2.92 -3.79
CA ILE A 83 11.20 -2.57 -3.34
C ILE A 83 10.17 -3.27 -4.23
N LEU A 84 9.05 -3.66 -3.66
CA LEU A 84 7.92 -4.17 -4.42
C LEU A 84 7.28 -3.04 -5.20
N LYS A 85 7.19 -3.18 -6.51
CA LYS A 85 6.59 -2.19 -7.41
C LYS A 85 5.15 -2.53 -7.76
N ASP A 86 4.91 -3.78 -8.07
CA ASP A 86 3.57 -4.26 -8.42
C ASP A 86 3.37 -5.72 -8.01
N ILE A 87 2.12 -6.08 -7.74
CA ILE A 87 1.70 -7.43 -7.40
C ILE A 87 0.45 -7.81 -8.19
N GLN A 88 0.57 -8.85 -9.00
CA GLN A 88 -0.55 -9.39 -9.74
C GLN A 88 -1.16 -10.57 -8.98
N ARG A 89 -2.46 -10.46 -8.71
CA ARG A 89 -3.24 -11.49 -8.01
C ARG A 89 -4.17 -12.23 -8.96
N HIS A 90 -4.52 -13.44 -8.60
CA HIS A 90 -5.55 -14.17 -9.32
C HIS A 90 -6.94 -13.58 -8.98
N PRO A 91 -7.86 -13.38 -9.95
CA PRO A 91 -9.12 -12.68 -9.74
C PRO A 91 -10.02 -13.24 -8.62
N TYR A 92 -10.01 -14.55 -8.40
CA TYR A 92 -10.90 -15.19 -7.41
C TYR A 92 -10.21 -16.22 -6.48
N LYS A 93 -8.94 -16.54 -6.72
CA LYS A 93 -8.17 -17.43 -5.84
C LYS A 93 -7.17 -16.61 -5.03
N PRO A 94 -6.90 -16.97 -3.77
CA PRO A 94 -5.86 -16.33 -2.97
C PRO A 94 -4.47 -16.73 -3.46
N LYS A 95 -4.15 -16.41 -4.72
CA LYS A 95 -2.89 -16.74 -5.38
C LYS A 95 -2.28 -15.50 -6.02
N ILE A 96 -1.00 -15.32 -5.77
CA ILE A 96 -0.16 -14.33 -6.46
C ILE A 96 0.28 -14.94 -7.78
N THR A 97 0.15 -14.19 -8.86
CA THR A 97 0.49 -14.65 -10.20
C THR A 97 1.81 -14.08 -10.71
N HIS A 98 2.18 -12.87 -10.29
CA HIS A 98 3.44 -12.21 -10.64
C HIS A 98 3.81 -11.16 -9.61
N LEU A 99 5.11 -10.89 -9.49
CA LEU A 99 5.67 -9.83 -8.63
C LEU A 99 6.71 -9.05 -9.42
N ASP A 100 6.66 -7.74 -9.28
CA ASP A 100 7.61 -6.80 -9.90
C ASP A 100 8.43 -6.15 -8.81
N PHE A 101 9.75 -6.38 -8.82
CA PHE A 101 10.70 -5.78 -7.88
C PHE A 101 11.59 -4.78 -8.60
N GLN A 102 11.74 -3.61 -8.01
CA GLN A 102 12.68 -2.59 -8.45
C GLN A 102 13.88 -2.58 -7.49
N ARG A 103 15.10 -2.73 -8.04
CA ARG A 103 16.34 -2.59 -7.24
C ARG A 103 16.42 -1.18 -6.68
N VAL A 104 16.83 -1.11 -5.43
CA VAL A 104 17.04 0.15 -4.73
C VAL A 104 18.49 0.58 -4.89
N ASP A 105 18.67 1.84 -5.28
CA ASP A 105 19.95 2.51 -5.32
C ASP A 105 19.85 3.80 -4.49
N ALA A 106 20.85 4.07 -3.66
CA ALA A 106 20.86 5.21 -2.75
C ALA A 106 20.78 6.58 -3.47
N THR A 107 21.11 6.63 -4.76
CA THR A 107 21.19 7.85 -5.56
C THR A 107 19.89 8.16 -6.33
N HIS A 108 19.10 7.16 -6.65
CA HIS A 108 17.89 7.32 -7.44
C HIS A 108 16.64 7.48 -6.57
N LYS A 109 15.77 8.41 -6.99
CA LYS A 109 14.46 8.58 -6.37
C LYS A 109 13.56 7.39 -6.70
N LEU A 110 12.87 6.90 -5.70
CA LEU A 110 11.87 5.85 -5.82
C LEU A 110 10.49 6.47 -6.01
N HIS A 111 9.70 5.86 -6.87
CA HIS A 111 8.29 6.12 -7.01
C HIS A 111 7.55 4.91 -6.43
N THR A 112 6.81 5.09 -5.37
CA THR A 112 6.07 4.00 -4.73
C THR A 112 4.72 4.47 -4.20
N LYS A 113 3.83 3.52 -3.96
CA LYS A 113 2.54 3.75 -3.32
C LYS A 113 2.67 3.52 -1.83
N VAL A 114 2.13 4.41 -1.04
CA VAL A 114 2.13 4.33 0.42
C VAL A 114 0.70 4.39 0.91
N PRO A 115 0.29 3.51 1.84
CA PRO A 115 -1.05 3.50 2.40
C PRO A 115 -1.30 4.73 3.26
N VAL A 116 -2.56 5.15 3.33
CA VAL A 116 -3.02 6.26 4.16
C VAL A 116 -3.76 5.69 5.35
N HIS A 117 -3.30 6.04 6.55
CA HIS A 117 -3.97 5.69 7.80
C HIS A 117 -4.80 6.86 8.30
N PHE A 118 -6.09 6.65 8.47
CA PHE A 118 -7.02 7.67 8.96
C PHE A 118 -7.18 7.57 10.47
N ILE A 119 -6.87 8.67 11.17
CA ILE A 119 -6.94 8.73 12.63
C ILE A 119 -8.17 9.55 13.05
N GLY A 120 -8.96 9.02 13.98
CA GLY A 120 -10.09 9.74 14.61
C GLY A 120 -11.43 9.56 13.92
N GLU A 121 -11.59 8.59 13.02
CA GLU A 121 -12.87 8.27 12.37
C GLU A 121 -14.00 7.98 13.34
N GLU A 122 -13.68 7.39 14.50
CA GLU A 122 -14.68 7.09 15.52
C GLU A 122 -15.44 8.33 16.02
N LYS A 123 -14.78 9.49 16.07
CA LYS A 123 -15.41 10.74 16.51
C LYS A 123 -16.41 11.23 15.46
N VAL A 124 -16.03 11.16 14.19
CA VAL A 124 -16.87 11.55 13.06
C VAL A 124 -18.08 10.64 12.94
N THR A 125 -17.89 9.34 13.13
CA THR A 125 -18.97 8.34 13.10
C THR A 125 -19.93 8.51 14.31
N LYS A 126 -19.40 8.79 15.51
CA LYS A 126 -20.22 9.08 16.71
C LYS A 126 -21.04 10.38 16.54
N ALA A 127 -20.55 11.33 15.76
CA ALA A 127 -21.29 12.55 15.40
C ALA A 127 -22.39 12.32 14.34
N GLY A 128 -22.62 11.09 13.91
CA GLY A 128 -23.65 10.74 12.92
C GLY A 128 -23.22 10.96 11.48
N ASN A 129 -21.91 11.14 11.24
CA ASN A 129 -21.37 11.34 9.89
C ASN A 129 -20.69 10.06 9.37
N THR A 130 -20.57 9.96 8.04
CA THR A 130 -19.87 8.85 7.39
C THR A 130 -18.62 9.38 6.70
N VAL A 131 -17.49 8.76 7.00
CA VAL A 131 -16.21 9.03 6.33
C VAL A 131 -16.16 8.21 5.03
N VAL A 132 -15.91 8.88 3.92
CA VAL A 132 -15.78 8.25 2.60
C VAL A 132 -14.32 8.41 2.17
N HIS A 133 -13.61 7.29 2.14
CA HIS A 133 -12.23 7.23 1.65
C HIS A 133 -12.26 7.25 0.13
N GLN A 134 -11.64 8.25 -0.48
CA GLN A 134 -11.50 8.34 -1.94
C GLN A 134 -10.16 7.78 -2.39
N LEU A 135 -9.11 8.01 -1.61
CA LEU A 135 -7.79 7.46 -1.83
C LEU A 135 -7.33 6.71 -0.58
N THR A 136 -7.00 5.45 -0.73
CA THR A 136 -6.41 4.60 0.32
C THR A 136 -4.90 4.49 0.20
N GLU A 137 -4.36 4.83 -0.97
CA GLU A 137 -2.94 4.80 -1.29
C GLU A 137 -2.56 6.09 -2.01
N ILE A 138 -1.36 6.62 -1.74
CA ILE A 138 -0.82 7.81 -2.39
C ILE A 138 0.49 7.45 -3.08
N GLU A 139 0.64 7.86 -4.35
CA GLU A 139 1.91 7.77 -5.05
C GLU A 139 2.86 8.87 -4.60
N ILE A 140 4.00 8.47 -4.06
CA ILE A 140 5.05 9.37 -3.60
C ILE A 140 6.36 9.14 -4.33
N THR A 141 7.15 10.20 -4.38
CA THR A 141 8.56 10.17 -4.82
C THR A 141 9.43 10.54 -3.65
N CYS A 142 10.36 9.65 -3.30
CA CYS A 142 11.30 9.88 -2.20
C CYS A 142 12.64 9.20 -2.46
N LEU A 143 13.63 9.55 -1.66
CA LEU A 143 14.87 8.75 -1.57
C LEU A 143 14.62 7.54 -0.68
N PRO A 144 15.35 6.43 -0.88
CA PRO A 144 15.17 5.19 -0.11
C PRO A 144 15.21 5.40 1.41
N LYS A 145 16.06 6.31 1.87
CA LYS A 145 16.22 6.64 3.29
C LYS A 145 15.05 7.43 3.90
N ALA A 146 14.23 8.06 3.07
CA ALA A 146 13.12 8.91 3.49
C ALA A 146 11.76 8.25 3.21
N LEU A 147 11.74 6.95 2.91
CA LEU A 147 10.53 6.20 2.60
C LEU A 147 9.68 6.02 3.88
N PRO A 148 8.46 6.60 3.95
CA PRO A 148 7.57 6.40 5.08
C PRO A 148 6.81 5.07 4.94
N GLU A 149 6.49 4.44 6.05
CA GLU A 149 5.69 3.22 6.08
C GLU A 149 4.21 3.51 5.74
N PHE A 150 3.69 4.60 6.24
CA PHE A 150 2.31 5.07 6.01
C PHE A 150 2.25 6.59 6.13
N VAL A 151 1.15 7.17 5.67
CA VAL A 151 0.84 8.60 5.84
C VAL A 151 -0.38 8.73 6.75
N GLU A 152 -0.23 9.42 7.88
CA GLU A 152 -1.33 9.64 8.82
C GLU A 152 -2.17 10.87 8.41
N VAL A 153 -3.49 10.69 8.38
CA VAL A 153 -4.46 11.74 8.12
C VAL A 153 -5.44 11.83 9.30
N ASN A 154 -5.42 12.95 9.98
CA ASN A 154 -6.34 13.19 11.08
C ASN A 154 -7.68 13.70 10.56
N VAL A 155 -8.73 12.92 10.79
CA VAL A 155 -10.12 13.26 10.39
C VAL A 155 -10.99 13.66 11.58
N SER A 156 -10.42 13.73 12.80
CA SER A 156 -11.17 13.95 14.06
C SER A 156 -12.00 15.24 14.09
N ASP A 157 -11.53 16.27 13.39
CA ASP A 157 -12.09 17.63 13.46
C ASP A 157 -12.95 17.98 12.23
N LEU A 158 -13.17 17.01 11.33
CA LEU A 158 -13.95 17.22 10.13
C LEU A 158 -15.44 17.19 10.40
N VAL A 159 -16.16 18.09 9.73
CA VAL A 159 -17.61 18.22 9.77
C VAL A 159 -18.21 17.69 8.47
N ALA A 160 -19.51 17.38 8.48
CA ALA A 160 -20.23 16.97 7.29
C ALA A 160 -20.11 18.01 6.16
N GLY A 161 -19.59 17.59 5.02
CA GLY A 161 -19.31 18.44 3.87
C GLY A 161 -17.84 18.77 3.68
N ASP A 162 -17.00 18.55 4.70
CA ASP A 162 -15.56 18.80 4.59
C ASP A 162 -14.86 17.69 3.79
N SER A 163 -13.78 18.08 3.13
CA SER A 163 -12.87 17.17 2.43
C SER A 163 -11.42 17.55 2.69
N ILE A 164 -10.55 16.56 2.80
CA ILE A 164 -9.09 16.76 2.84
C ILE A 164 -8.54 16.43 1.47
N HIS A 165 -7.72 17.32 0.93
CA HIS A 165 -7.03 17.15 -0.35
C HIS A 165 -5.60 16.69 -0.16
N LEU A 166 -4.95 16.24 -1.24
CA LEU A 166 -3.54 15.83 -1.22
C LEU A 166 -2.59 16.95 -0.77
N SER A 167 -2.95 18.22 -1.07
CA SER A 167 -2.19 19.40 -0.64
C SER A 167 -2.18 19.64 0.87
N ASP A 168 -3.22 19.16 1.58
CA ASP A 168 -3.38 19.33 3.02
C ASP A 168 -2.60 18.30 3.83
N LEU A 169 -2.04 17.29 3.16
CA LEU A 169 -1.33 16.20 3.81
C LEU A 169 0.04 16.63 4.33
N LYS A 170 0.34 16.25 5.55
CA LYS A 170 1.65 16.45 6.15
C LYS A 170 2.60 15.34 5.73
N LEU A 171 3.26 15.53 4.60
CA LEU A 171 4.30 14.61 4.15
C LEU A 171 5.61 14.84 4.92
N PRO A 172 6.36 13.79 5.26
CA PRO A 172 7.67 13.92 5.88
C PRO A 172 8.68 14.60 4.95
N SER A 173 9.75 15.14 5.53
CA SER A 173 10.79 15.83 4.78
C SER A 173 11.48 14.90 3.77
N GLY A 174 11.56 15.36 2.52
CA GLY A 174 12.16 14.58 1.43
C GLY A 174 11.20 13.68 0.65
N VAL A 175 9.91 13.73 0.97
CA VAL A 175 8.84 13.03 0.25
C VAL A 175 8.00 14.03 -0.53
N ALA A 176 7.75 13.75 -1.80
CA ALA A 176 6.87 14.56 -2.64
C ALA A 176 5.76 13.68 -3.24
N SER A 177 4.53 14.17 -3.27
CA SER A 177 3.44 13.49 -3.99
C SER A 177 3.65 13.63 -5.50
N VAL A 178 3.55 12.51 -6.21
CA VAL A 178 3.67 12.48 -7.69
C VAL A 178 2.54 13.28 -8.32
N GLU A 179 1.33 13.17 -7.80
CA GLU A 179 0.15 13.85 -8.33
C GLU A 179 0.28 15.38 -8.20
N LEU A 180 0.70 15.89 -7.04
CA LEU A 180 0.91 17.34 -6.85
C LEU A 180 2.04 17.88 -7.75
N THR A 181 3.02 17.05 -8.12
CA THR A 181 4.10 17.46 -9.03
C THR A 181 3.61 17.62 -10.47
N LYS A 182 2.52 16.93 -10.85
CA LYS A 182 1.90 17.03 -12.19
C LYS A 182 1.10 18.33 -12.39
N GLY A 183 0.71 19.02 -11.32
CA GLY A 183 -0.01 20.29 -11.37
C GLY A 183 -1.13 20.40 -10.35
N ALA A 184 -1.62 21.62 -10.13
CA ALA A 184 -2.69 21.91 -9.17
C ALA A 184 -4.04 21.26 -9.54
N ASP A 185 -4.25 20.94 -10.82
CA ASP A 185 -5.46 20.25 -11.31
C ASP A 185 -5.55 18.78 -10.86
N HIS A 186 -4.43 18.23 -10.34
CA HIS A 186 -4.32 16.87 -9.81
C HIS A 186 -4.46 16.78 -8.29
N ASP A 187 -4.91 17.87 -7.64
CA ASP A 187 -5.17 17.87 -6.21
C ASP A 187 -6.49 17.14 -5.90
N GLN A 188 -6.40 15.82 -5.78
CA GLN A 188 -7.54 14.96 -5.52
C GLN A 188 -7.91 14.98 -4.04
N SER A 189 -9.21 14.86 -3.76
CA SER A 189 -9.65 14.65 -2.38
C SER A 189 -9.30 13.24 -1.91
N VAL A 190 -8.68 13.17 -0.74
CA VAL A 190 -8.26 11.90 -0.08
C VAL A 190 -9.43 11.33 0.71
N VAL A 191 -10.10 12.19 1.45
CA VAL A 191 -11.23 11.82 2.30
C VAL A 191 -12.31 12.89 2.23
N THR A 192 -13.56 12.47 2.26
CA THR A 192 -14.73 13.36 2.34
C THR A 192 -15.68 12.86 3.41
N VAL A 193 -16.15 13.77 4.26
CA VAL A 193 -17.14 13.47 5.28
C VAL A 193 -18.54 13.78 4.74
N LYS A 194 -19.41 12.80 4.74
CA LYS A 194 -20.83 12.95 4.36
C LYS A 194 -21.72 12.89 5.58
N ALA A 195 -22.71 13.79 5.65
CA ALA A 195 -23.79 13.64 6.62
C ALA A 195 -24.51 12.32 6.36
N ASN A 196 -24.62 11.49 7.38
CA ASN A 196 -25.50 10.33 7.30
C ASN A 196 -26.93 10.87 7.34
N LYS A 197 -27.66 10.79 6.24
CA LYS A 197 -29.12 10.91 6.26
C LYS A 197 -29.66 9.66 6.98
N ALA A 198 -29.51 9.64 8.32
CA ALA A 198 -30.18 8.65 9.14
C ALA A 198 -31.66 8.71 8.86
N ALA A 199 -32.25 7.56 8.78
CA ALA A 199 -33.66 7.29 8.57
C ALA A 199 -34.61 8.34 9.19
N PRO A 200 -35.74 8.63 8.55
CA PRO A 200 -36.76 9.49 9.14
C PRO A 200 -37.09 8.93 10.53
N ALA A 201 -37.05 9.78 11.55
CA ALA A 201 -37.54 9.48 12.84
C ALA A 201 -38.97 8.88 12.67
N GLU A 202 -39.18 7.69 13.20
CA GLU A 202 -40.50 7.19 13.52
C GLU A 202 -41.12 8.21 14.51
N GLU A 203 -41.93 9.12 13.96
CA GLU A 203 -42.86 9.87 14.75
C GLU A 203 -43.82 8.85 15.36
N GLU A 204 -43.76 8.78 16.69
CA GLU A 204 -44.79 8.17 17.52
C GLU A 204 -46.19 8.69 17.08
N ALA A 205 -46.94 7.84 16.42
CA ALA A 205 -48.38 8.03 16.34
C ALA A 205 -48.93 7.65 17.69
N SER A 206 -49.07 8.67 18.55
CA SER A 206 -49.85 8.60 19.75
C SER A 206 -51.32 8.30 19.40
N GLU A 207 -51.84 7.32 20.10
CA GLU A 207 -53.22 7.06 20.38
C GLU A 207 -54.10 8.32 20.35
N ASP A 208 -55.13 8.28 19.65
CA ASP A 208 -56.46 8.75 20.13
C ASP A 208 -57.55 8.15 19.29
N ALA A 209 -58.34 7.24 19.84
CA ALA A 209 -59.66 6.94 19.45
C ALA A 209 -60.44 6.36 20.65
N ALA A 210 -61.00 7.25 21.36
CA ALA A 210 -62.19 6.91 22.15
C ALA A 210 -63.41 6.86 21.21
N GLU A 211 -64.16 5.82 21.17
CA GLU A 211 -65.59 5.67 21.40
C GLU A 211 -66.14 4.39 20.78
#